data_4e4cbc5e7067bf2c30a7cb44ffd4c929
#
_entry.id   4e4cbc5e7067bf2c30a7cb44ffd4c929
#
_cell.length_a   1.000
_cell.length_b   1.000
_cell.length_c   1.000
_cell.angle_alpha   90.00
_cell.angle_beta   90.00
_cell.angle_gamma   90.00
#
_symmetry.space_group_name_H-M   'P 1'
#
loop_
_entity.id
_entity.type
_entity.pdbx_description
1 polymer ?
#
loop_
_entity_poly.entity_id
_entity_poly.type
_entity_poly.pdbx_seq_one_letter_code
_entity_poly.pdbx_strand_id
1 'polypeptide(L)'
;MSCAFRSNVTASYSPRFQTCTARGYTYNGYANTPEYFGSFSLDGLAIALNAFYTTTNFNECVIKCTNCLGDADTTGAIAGQLAGAFYGYWSIDERFIRNLRRWDDDEIALRAILLHRLHEKK
;
A
#
# COMPACT_ATOMS: atom_id res chain seq x y z
N MET A 1 13.15 -18.38 8.91
CA MET A 1 13.73 -17.37 7.99
C MET A 1 13.49 -16.02 8.61
N SER A 2 14.51 -15.52 9.26
CA SER A 2 14.39 -14.61 10.38
C SER A 2 15.00 -13.25 10.03
N CYS A 3 14.66 -12.29 10.77
CA CYS A 3 15.32 -11.04 11.21
C CYS A 3 16.30 -10.25 10.28
N ALA A 4 16.99 -10.85 9.33
CA ALA A 4 17.95 -10.14 8.47
C ALA A 4 17.28 -9.23 7.42
N PHE A 5 16.01 -9.46 7.09
CA PHE A 5 15.27 -8.65 6.15
C PHE A 5 14.79 -7.32 6.78
N ARG A 6 14.55 -7.30 8.09
CA ARG A 6 14.09 -6.11 8.83
C ARG A 6 15.12 -4.99 8.89
N SER A 7 16.41 -5.33 9.02
CA SER A 7 17.46 -4.32 9.16
C SER A 7 17.75 -3.55 7.85
N ASN A 8 17.48 -4.15 6.69
CA ASN A 8 17.73 -3.51 5.41
C ASN A 8 16.58 -2.61 4.94
N VAL A 9 15.35 -2.87 5.40
CA VAL A 9 14.19 -2.03 5.03
C VAL A 9 14.25 -0.68 5.75
N THR A 10 14.67 -0.68 7.02
CA THR A 10 14.79 0.55 7.81
C THR A 10 15.94 1.46 7.38
N ALA A 11 17.02 0.90 6.80
CA ALA A 11 18.20 1.66 6.37
C ALA A 11 18.00 2.44 5.07
N SER A 12 16.99 2.12 4.25
CA SER A 12 16.75 2.75 2.95
C SER A 12 15.67 3.85 2.97
N TYR A 13 14.97 4.02 4.09
CA TYR A 13 13.93 5.04 4.21
C TYR A 13 14.51 6.39 4.64
N SER A 14 13.99 7.45 4.02
CA SER A 14 14.41 8.83 4.26
C SER A 14 14.28 9.23 5.75
N PRO A 15 14.98 10.30 6.21
CA PRO A 15 14.88 10.81 7.58
C PRO A 15 13.43 11.07 8.06
N ARG A 16 12.50 11.28 7.14
CA ARG A 16 11.07 11.45 7.47
C ARG A 16 10.42 10.16 7.98
N PHE A 17 10.91 8.99 7.54
CA PHE A 17 10.40 7.71 8.03
C PHE A 17 10.88 7.42 9.46
N GLN A 18 12.10 7.85 9.80
CA GLN A 18 12.59 7.75 11.17
C GLN A 18 11.80 8.61 12.15
N THR A 19 11.23 9.74 11.69
CA THR A 19 10.36 10.56 12.54
C THR A 19 9.00 9.92 12.82
N CYS A 20 8.52 9.03 11.96
CA CYS A 20 7.29 8.27 12.22
C CYS A 20 7.48 7.24 13.34
N THR A 21 8.64 6.60 13.40
CA THR A 21 8.98 5.67 14.49
C THR A 21 9.36 6.39 15.80
N ALA A 22 9.72 7.66 15.73
CA ALA A 22 10.12 8.50 16.89
C ALA A 22 8.94 9.17 17.60
N ARG A 23 7.68 8.91 17.21
CA ARG A 23 6.49 9.52 17.82
C ARG A 23 6.18 9.12 19.27
N GLY A 24 7.06 8.33 19.88
CA GLY A 24 6.88 7.88 21.25
C GLY A 24 5.95 6.69 21.38
N TYR A 25 5.83 6.20 22.61
CA TYR A 25 5.15 4.93 22.93
C TYR A 25 3.62 5.00 22.94
N THR A 26 3.03 6.16 22.67
CA THR A 26 1.58 6.32 22.72
C THR A 26 1.05 7.09 21.51
N TYR A 27 0.12 6.48 20.80
CA TYR A 27 -0.68 7.12 19.79
C TYR A 27 -2.16 7.00 20.19
N ASN A 28 -2.89 8.11 20.27
CA ASN A 28 -4.28 8.17 20.74
C ASN A 28 -4.51 7.48 22.11
N GLY A 29 -3.51 7.51 23.01
CA GLY A 29 -3.59 6.89 24.33
C GLY A 29 -3.32 5.39 24.37
N TYR A 30 -3.01 4.78 23.24
CA TYR A 30 -2.65 3.35 23.16
C TYR A 30 -1.13 3.19 23.01
N ALA A 31 -0.59 2.13 23.61
CA ALA A 31 0.82 1.79 23.46
C ALA A 31 1.11 1.43 22.00
N ASN A 32 1.99 2.18 21.36
CA ASN A 32 2.52 1.80 20.05
C ASN A 32 3.50 0.66 20.23
N THR A 33 3.28 -0.45 19.54
CA THR A 33 4.33 -1.43 19.34
C THR A 33 5.34 -0.84 18.37
N PRO A 34 6.64 -0.76 18.72
CA PRO A 34 7.66 -0.16 17.85
C PRO A 34 7.78 -0.82 16.47
N GLU A 35 7.18 -1.99 16.31
CA GLU A 35 7.20 -2.80 15.10
C GLU A 35 5.94 -2.65 14.24
N TYR A 36 4.88 -2.02 14.75
CA TYR A 36 3.63 -1.81 14.02
C TYR A 36 3.58 -0.38 13.48
N PHE A 37 3.49 -0.27 12.17
CA PHE A 37 3.41 1.00 11.44
C PHE A 37 2.42 0.88 10.27
N GLY A 38 2.03 2.02 9.71
CA GLY A 38 1.12 2.06 8.58
C GLY A 38 -0.34 2.38 8.92
N SER A 39 -0.80 2.17 10.16
CA SER A 39 -2.15 2.53 10.60
C SER A 39 -2.36 4.05 10.68
N PHE A 40 -1.30 4.81 10.88
CA PHE A 40 -1.37 6.26 10.78
C PHE A 40 -1.35 6.67 9.30
N SER A 41 -2.30 7.50 8.89
CA SER A 41 -2.53 7.82 7.48
C SER A 41 -1.28 8.35 6.73
N LEU A 42 -0.47 9.16 7.39
CA LEU A 42 0.77 9.67 6.78
C LEU A 42 1.85 8.59 6.64
N ASP A 43 1.91 7.65 7.57
CA ASP A 43 2.84 6.51 7.48
C ASP A 43 2.44 5.59 6.34
N GLY A 44 1.14 5.27 6.24
CA GLY A 44 0.59 4.46 5.16
C GLY A 44 0.85 5.08 3.79
N LEU A 45 0.61 6.38 3.67
CA LEU A 45 0.88 7.12 2.45
C LEU A 45 2.39 7.15 2.12
N ALA A 46 3.26 7.38 3.10
CA ALA A 46 4.71 7.41 2.89
C ALA A 46 5.25 6.04 2.43
N ILE A 47 4.77 4.94 3.02
CA ILE A 47 5.11 3.58 2.62
C ILE A 47 4.67 3.31 1.18
N ALA A 48 3.42 3.65 0.86
CA ALA A 48 2.86 3.45 -0.47
C ALA A 48 3.60 4.26 -1.55
N LEU A 49 3.89 5.54 -1.28
CA LEU A 49 4.67 6.40 -2.18
C LEU A 49 6.10 5.88 -2.37
N ASN A 50 6.74 5.41 -1.30
CA ASN A 50 8.08 4.82 -1.41
C ASN A 50 8.06 3.54 -2.27
N ALA A 51 7.09 2.65 -2.03
CA ALA A 51 6.93 1.45 -2.84
C ALA A 51 6.70 1.80 -4.32
N PHE A 52 5.81 2.74 -4.59
CA PHE A 52 5.49 3.20 -5.93
C PHE A 52 6.71 3.82 -6.65
N TYR A 53 7.45 4.70 -5.98
CA TYR A 53 8.61 5.39 -6.55
C TYR A 53 9.79 4.45 -6.84
N THR A 54 9.92 3.37 -6.07
CA THR A 54 11.08 2.47 -6.13
C THR A 54 10.81 1.16 -6.88
N THR A 55 9.66 1.05 -7.55
CA THR A 55 9.28 -0.10 -8.37
C THR A 55 8.85 0.35 -9.76
N THR A 56 8.81 -0.58 -10.70
CA THR A 56 8.58 -0.28 -12.12
C THR A 56 7.28 -0.85 -12.68
N ASN A 57 6.52 -1.57 -11.87
CA ASN A 57 5.23 -2.14 -12.27
C ASN A 57 4.28 -2.29 -11.08
N PHE A 58 2.99 -2.48 -11.39
CA PHE A 58 1.93 -2.62 -10.40
C PHE A 58 2.21 -3.72 -9.37
N ASN A 59 2.57 -4.91 -9.84
CA ASN A 59 2.69 -6.08 -8.97
C ASN A 59 3.84 -5.92 -7.97
N GLU A 60 4.99 -5.45 -8.43
CA GLU A 60 6.12 -5.15 -7.56
C GLU A 60 5.78 -4.09 -6.52
N CYS A 61 5.06 -3.05 -6.91
CA CYS A 61 4.65 -1.98 -6.01
C CYS A 61 3.81 -2.53 -4.85
N VAL A 62 2.75 -3.27 -5.16
CA VAL A 62 1.85 -3.84 -4.15
C VAL A 62 2.58 -4.87 -3.29
N ILE A 63 3.36 -5.78 -3.89
CA ILE A 63 4.13 -6.80 -3.15
C ILE A 63 5.15 -6.13 -2.22
N LYS A 64 5.87 -5.12 -2.70
CA LYS A 64 6.84 -4.39 -1.88
C LYS A 64 6.17 -3.71 -0.70
N CYS A 65 5.04 -3.06 -0.94
CA CYS A 65 4.28 -2.36 0.09
C CYS A 65 3.78 -3.32 1.18
N THR A 66 3.15 -4.42 0.79
CA THR A 66 2.61 -5.41 1.74
C THR A 66 3.70 -6.14 2.51
N ASN A 67 4.87 -6.36 1.92
CA ASN A 67 6.03 -6.97 2.58
C ASN A 67 6.71 -6.04 3.60
N CYS A 68 6.36 -4.76 3.66
CA CYS A 68 6.79 -3.89 4.74
C CYS A 68 6.20 -4.27 6.10
N LEU A 69 5.20 -5.15 6.13
CA LEU A 69 4.49 -5.57 7.34
C LEU A 69 3.68 -4.42 7.98
N GLY A 70 3.38 -4.52 9.26
CA GLY A 70 2.53 -3.52 9.92
C GLY A 70 1.08 -3.62 9.43
N ASP A 71 0.48 -2.48 9.10
CA ASP A 71 -0.87 -2.37 8.52
C ASP A 71 -0.82 -2.59 7.00
N ALA A 72 -0.48 -3.80 6.61
CA ALA A 72 -0.16 -4.16 5.23
C ALA A 72 -1.35 -4.08 4.27
N ASP A 73 -2.56 -4.31 4.74
CA ASP A 73 -3.80 -4.20 3.96
C ASP A 73 -4.11 -2.74 3.63
N THR A 74 -4.05 -1.84 4.60
CA THR A 74 -4.23 -0.39 4.37
C THR A 74 -3.15 0.17 3.45
N THR A 75 -1.88 -0.12 3.72
CA THR A 75 -0.77 0.38 2.90
C THR A 75 -0.79 -0.20 1.49
N GLY A 76 -1.13 -1.48 1.36
CA GLY A 76 -1.32 -2.15 0.08
C GLY A 76 -2.47 -1.57 -0.73
N ALA A 77 -3.59 -1.23 -0.08
CA ALA A 77 -4.71 -0.58 -0.74
C ALA A 77 -4.33 0.81 -1.30
N ILE A 78 -3.60 1.62 -0.53
CA ILE A 78 -3.11 2.93 -0.99
C ILE A 78 -2.14 2.76 -2.18
N ALA A 79 -1.18 1.85 -2.07
CA ALA A 79 -0.22 1.56 -3.13
C ALA A 79 -0.91 1.06 -4.40
N GLY A 80 -1.92 0.19 -4.25
CA GLY A 80 -2.72 -0.33 -5.37
C GLY A 80 -3.49 0.75 -6.12
N GLN A 81 -4.05 1.73 -5.40
CA GLN A 81 -4.72 2.88 -6.05
C GLN A 81 -3.73 3.70 -6.88
N LEU A 82 -2.57 4.04 -6.32
CA LEU A 82 -1.54 4.83 -7.02
C LEU A 82 -0.98 4.07 -8.24
N ALA A 83 -0.56 2.84 -8.03
CA ALA A 83 0.01 2.00 -9.08
C ALA A 83 -1.03 1.63 -10.15
N GLY A 84 -2.26 1.35 -9.77
CA GLY A 84 -3.36 1.05 -10.69
C GLY A 84 -3.71 2.24 -11.58
N ALA A 85 -3.76 3.45 -11.02
CA ALA A 85 -4.00 4.67 -11.78
C ALA A 85 -2.86 4.96 -12.78
N PHE A 86 -1.62 4.67 -12.41
CA PHE A 86 -0.45 4.97 -13.24
C PHE A 86 -0.18 3.89 -14.31
N TYR A 87 -0.17 2.61 -13.93
CA TYR A 87 0.16 1.50 -14.82
C TYR A 87 -1.05 0.96 -15.59
N GLY A 88 -2.26 1.24 -15.11
CA GLY A 88 -3.50 0.79 -15.72
C GLY A 88 -3.91 -0.64 -15.34
N TYR A 89 -5.20 -0.94 -15.56
CA TYR A 89 -5.82 -2.22 -15.19
C TYR A 89 -5.13 -3.45 -15.80
N TRP A 90 -4.70 -3.36 -17.05
CA TRP A 90 -4.09 -4.47 -17.78
C TRP A 90 -2.67 -4.83 -17.32
N SER A 91 -2.07 -4.01 -16.47
CA SER A 91 -0.77 -4.30 -15.85
C SER A 91 -0.90 -5.17 -14.59
N ILE A 92 -2.11 -5.35 -14.08
CA ILE A 92 -2.38 -6.12 -12.87
C ILE A 92 -2.29 -7.62 -13.18
N ASP A 93 -1.50 -8.35 -12.39
CA ASP A 93 -1.39 -9.80 -12.54
C ASP A 93 -2.77 -10.46 -12.39
N GLU A 94 -3.11 -11.31 -13.36
CA GLU A 94 -4.38 -12.02 -13.38
C GLU A 94 -4.66 -12.82 -12.10
N ARG A 95 -3.63 -13.26 -11.40
CA ARG A 95 -3.75 -13.97 -10.12
C ARG A 95 -4.39 -13.09 -9.04
N PHE A 96 -4.07 -11.79 -9.00
CA PHE A 96 -4.72 -10.86 -8.07
C PHE A 96 -6.17 -10.65 -8.43
N ILE A 97 -6.47 -10.42 -9.70
CA ILE A 97 -7.83 -10.22 -10.19
C ILE A 97 -8.69 -11.46 -9.93
N ARG A 98 -8.19 -12.66 -10.24
CA ARG A 98 -8.90 -13.93 -10.02
C ARG A 98 -9.21 -14.16 -8.53
N ASN A 99 -8.27 -13.85 -7.65
CA ASN A 99 -8.49 -14.00 -6.22
C ASN A 99 -9.49 -12.99 -5.67
N LEU A 100 -9.47 -11.75 -6.19
CA LEU A 100 -10.43 -10.72 -5.81
C LEU A 100 -11.86 -11.10 -6.25
N ARG A 101 -12.04 -11.57 -7.49
CA ARG A 101 -13.33 -12.00 -8.03
C ARG A 101 -14.06 -13.05 -7.20
N ARG A 102 -13.33 -13.86 -6.47
CA ARG A 102 -13.94 -14.85 -5.56
C ARG A 102 -14.74 -14.21 -4.42
N TRP A 103 -14.50 -12.95 -4.12
CA TRP A 103 -15.09 -12.24 -2.98
C TRP A 103 -16.02 -11.12 -3.39
N ASP A 104 -15.74 -10.43 -4.50
CA ASP A 104 -16.46 -9.21 -4.88
C ASP A 104 -17.27 -9.33 -6.19
N ASP A 105 -17.18 -10.45 -6.88
CA ASP A 105 -17.93 -10.74 -8.13
C ASP A 105 -17.85 -9.60 -9.17
N ASP A 106 -16.66 -9.03 -9.34
CA ASP A 106 -16.35 -7.88 -10.22
C ASP A 106 -17.04 -6.56 -9.83
N GLU A 107 -17.61 -6.43 -8.63
CA GLU A 107 -18.34 -5.23 -8.21
C GLU A 107 -17.44 -3.98 -8.21
N ILE A 108 -16.20 -4.10 -7.76
CA ILE A 108 -15.23 -2.97 -7.75
C ILE A 108 -14.94 -2.50 -9.17
N ALA A 109 -14.76 -3.42 -10.11
CA ALA A 109 -14.51 -3.10 -11.51
C ALA A 109 -15.72 -2.38 -12.15
N LEU A 110 -16.93 -2.87 -11.89
CA LEU A 110 -18.16 -2.24 -12.37
C LEU A 110 -18.34 -0.83 -11.80
N ARG A 111 -18.09 -0.64 -10.52
CA ARG A 111 -18.13 0.69 -9.88
C ARG A 111 -17.13 1.66 -10.51
N ALA A 112 -15.91 1.22 -10.79
CA ALA A 112 -14.90 2.04 -11.44
C ALA A 112 -15.33 2.48 -12.86
N ILE A 113 -15.90 1.57 -13.65
CA ILE A 113 -16.42 1.87 -14.98
C ILE A 113 -17.58 2.88 -14.92
N LEU A 114 -18.50 2.71 -13.98
CA LEU A 114 -19.62 3.62 -13.81
C LEU A 114 -19.16 5.03 -13.42
N LEU A 115 -18.21 5.14 -12.49
CA LEU A 115 -17.64 6.42 -12.09
C LEU A 115 -16.94 7.13 -13.26
N HIS A 116 -16.19 6.40 -14.07
CA HIS A 116 -15.52 6.95 -15.25
C HIS A 116 -16.54 7.48 -16.27
N ARG A 117 -17.57 6.70 -16.60
CA ARG A 117 -18.62 7.11 -17.54
C ARG A 117 -19.45 8.31 -17.07
N LEU A 118 -19.66 8.42 -15.75
CA LEU A 118 -20.36 9.59 -15.20
C LEU A 118 -19.51 10.86 -15.31
N HIS A 119 -18.19 10.74 -15.30
CA HIS A 119 -17.28 11.86 -15.47
C HIS A 119 -17.26 12.37 -16.93
N GLU A 120 -17.31 11.46 -17.91
CA GLU A 120 -17.29 11.83 -19.34
C GLU A 120 -18.55 12.59 -19.81
N LYS A 121 -19.63 12.57 -19.03
CA LYS A 121 -20.90 13.24 -19.36
C LYS A 121 -20.99 14.70 -18.88
N LYS A 122 -19.95 15.20 -18.24
CA LYS A 122 -19.85 16.61 -17.83
C LYS A 122 -18.99 17.40 -18.80
#